data_2c0029d4c68edbe88e98a82264ece1d3
#
_entry.id   2c0029d4c68edbe88e98a82264ece1d3
#
_cell.length_a   1.000
_cell.length_b   1.000
_cell.length_c   1.000
_cell.angle_alpha   90.00
_cell.angle_beta   90.00
_cell.angle_gamma   90.00
#
_symmetry.space_group_name_H-M   'P 1'
#
loop_
_entity.id
_entity.type
_entity.pdbx_description
1 polymer ?
#
loop_
_entity_poly.entity_id
_entity_poly.type
_entity_poly.pdbx_seq_one_letter_code
_entity_poly.pdbx_strand_id
1 'polypeptide(L)'
;MFAPPEGVHGLLGAARRGPMTRRRVVVTGLGLISPVGNSVAEGWANLLAGRSGIANITKFDASAFACRFAGEVRGFNVEEYFPAKEARHMDTFIHYGMAASIQAVRDAGLASGDALSEDQAERVGVMVGSGIGGLPMIEATHKEYSERGPRRISPFFVPASIINMISGH
;
A
#
# COMPACT_ATOMS: atom_id res chain seq x y z
N MET A 1 -47.24 -47.56 8.05
CA MET A 1 -47.83 -46.46 7.31
C MET A 1 -48.13 -45.36 8.29
N PHE A 2 -47.12 -44.50 8.59
CA PHE A 2 -47.26 -43.41 9.57
C PHE A 2 -47.47 -42.12 8.77
N ALA A 3 -48.57 -41.45 9.01
CA ALA A 3 -48.87 -40.12 8.50
C ALA A 3 -48.14 -39.09 9.34
N PRO A 4 -47.51 -38.04 8.76
CA PRO A 4 -46.91 -36.97 9.52
C PRO A 4 -47.99 -36.02 10.06
N PRO A 5 -47.73 -35.33 11.20
CA PRO A 5 -48.70 -34.42 11.79
C PRO A 5 -48.81 -33.14 10.94
N GLU A 6 -50.05 -32.78 10.61
CA GLU A 6 -50.39 -31.46 10.07
C GLU A 6 -50.19 -30.38 11.14
N GLY A 7 -49.49 -29.30 10.81
CA GLY A 7 -49.51 -28.11 11.65
C GLY A 7 -48.23 -27.35 11.88
N VAL A 8 -47.38 -27.13 10.85
CA VAL A 8 -46.28 -26.12 10.93
C VAL A 8 -46.19 -25.27 9.63
N HIS A 9 -47.34 -24.88 9.11
CA HIS A 9 -47.39 -23.88 8.03
C HIS A 9 -47.85 -22.55 8.63
N GLY A 10 -46.94 -21.80 9.23
CA GLY A 10 -47.39 -20.51 9.75
C GLY A 10 -46.41 -19.70 10.55
N LEU A 11 -45.09 -19.72 10.25
CA LEU A 11 -44.17 -18.76 10.90
C LEU A 11 -42.92 -18.42 10.03
N LEU A 12 -43.07 -18.44 8.72
CA LEU A 12 -42.11 -17.73 7.86
C LEU A 12 -42.81 -16.50 7.27
N GLY A 13 -43.12 -15.56 8.15
CA GLY A 13 -43.41 -14.19 7.76
C GLY A 13 -42.24 -13.72 6.92
N ALA A 14 -42.47 -13.64 5.60
CA ALA A 14 -41.52 -13.01 4.69
C ALA A 14 -41.26 -11.60 5.20
N ALA A 15 -40.17 -11.42 5.92
CA ALA A 15 -39.65 -10.11 6.24
C ALA A 15 -39.51 -9.41 4.87
N ARG A 16 -40.45 -8.48 4.57
CA ARG A 16 -40.34 -7.58 3.44
C ARG A 16 -39.02 -6.83 3.61
N ARG A 17 -37.95 -7.34 3.00
CA ARG A 17 -36.72 -6.58 2.81
C ARG A 17 -37.14 -5.37 2.00
N GLY A 18 -37.28 -4.22 2.66
CA GLY A 18 -37.41 -2.94 1.99
C GLY A 18 -36.31 -2.81 0.94
N PRO A 19 -36.46 -1.96 -0.08
CA PRO A 19 -35.48 -1.81 -1.10
C PRO A 19 -34.12 -1.59 -0.42
N MET A 20 -33.21 -2.55 -0.59
CA MET A 20 -31.84 -2.41 -0.11
C MET A 20 -31.26 -1.20 -0.86
N THR A 21 -31.26 -0.05 -0.21
CA THR A 21 -30.57 1.13 -0.70
C THR A 21 -29.09 0.75 -0.71
N ARG A 22 -28.58 0.37 -1.88
CA ARG A 22 -27.16 0.07 -2.07
C ARG A 22 -26.37 1.32 -1.66
N ARG A 23 -25.52 1.20 -0.66
CA ARG A 23 -24.58 2.26 -0.31
C ARG A 23 -23.73 2.54 -1.54
N ARG A 24 -23.66 3.80 -1.93
CA ARG A 24 -22.79 4.23 -3.03
C ARG A 24 -21.40 4.46 -2.46
N VAL A 25 -20.41 3.79 -3.03
CA VAL A 25 -18.99 3.98 -2.72
C VAL A 25 -18.35 4.64 -3.94
N VAL A 26 -17.60 5.68 -3.73
CA VAL A 26 -16.90 6.43 -4.77
C VAL A 26 -15.42 6.54 -4.43
N VAL A 27 -14.56 6.57 -5.47
CA VAL A 27 -13.15 6.90 -5.34
C VAL A 27 -13.03 8.41 -5.42
N THR A 28 -12.41 9.02 -4.43
CA THR A 28 -12.29 10.49 -4.32
C THR A 28 -10.87 10.98 -4.60
N GLY A 29 -9.87 10.12 -4.55
CA GLY A 29 -8.49 10.48 -4.86
C GLY A 29 -7.66 9.27 -5.24
N LEU A 30 -6.64 9.50 -6.07
CA LEU A 30 -5.73 8.50 -6.58
C LEU A 30 -4.28 8.90 -6.32
N GLY A 31 -3.43 7.89 -6.05
CA GLY A 31 -1.99 8.06 -5.98
C GLY A 31 -1.29 6.88 -6.63
N LEU A 32 -0.16 7.13 -7.26
CA LEU A 32 0.59 6.12 -8.00
C LEU A 32 2.10 6.33 -7.86
N ILE A 33 2.79 5.28 -7.45
CA ILE A 33 4.23 5.12 -7.60
C ILE A 33 4.46 3.80 -8.31
N SER A 34 5.01 3.83 -9.51
CA SER A 34 5.13 2.64 -10.35
C SER A 34 6.31 2.75 -11.33
N PRO A 35 6.69 1.64 -11.98
CA PRO A 35 7.71 1.67 -13.03
C PRO A 35 7.36 2.52 -14.26
N VAL A 36 6.09 2.89 -14.43
CA VAL A 36 5.65 3.73 -15.56
C VAL A 36 5.48 5.20 -15.17
N GLY A 37 5.65 5.56 -13.91
CA GLY A 37 5.61 6.96 -13.44
C GLY A 37 5.45 7.07 -11.94
N ASN A 38 5.85 8.22 -11.39
CA ASN A 38 5.82 8.56 -9.97
C ASN A 38 4.61 9.44 -9.59
N SER A 39 3.65 9.57 -10.50
CA SER A 39 2.36 10.19 -10.27
C SER A 39 1.30 9.57 -11.17
N VAL A 40 0.02 9.77 -10.82
CA VAL A 40 -1.11 9.29 -11.65
C VAL A 40 -1.04 9.91 -13.05
N ALA A 41 -0.77 11.20 -13.17
CA ALA A 41 -0.71 11.91 -14.44
C ALA A 41 0.42 11.35 -15.34
N GLU A 42 1.62 11.18 -14.78
CA GLU A 42 2.76 10.62 -15.51
C GLU A 42 2.51 9.17 -15.94
N GLY A 43 2.08 8.33 -14.99
CA GLY A 43 1.80 6.93 -15.26
C GLY A 43 0.71 6.76 -16.32
N TRP A 44 -0.34 7.54 -16.26
CA TRP A 44 -1.42 7.51 -17.25
C TRP A 44 -0.95 7.95 -18.63
N ALA A 45 -0.20 9.04 -18.72
CA ALA A 45 0.37 9.51 -19.99
C ALA A 45 1.31 8.47 -20.62
N ASN A 46 2.15 7.82 -19.82
CA ASN A 46 3.04 6.77 -20.28
C ASN A 46 2.29 5.52 -20.75
N LEU A 47 1.22 5.11 -20.05
CA LEU A 47 0.36 3.99 -20.45
C LEU A 47 -0.34 4.29 -21.80
N LEU A 48 -0.90 5.48 -21.97
CA LEU A 48 -1.51 5.89 -23.24
C LEU A 48 -0.51 5.94 -24.40
N ALA A 49 0.73 6.30 -24.12
CA ALA A 49 1.81 6.31 -25.10
C ALA A 49 2.42 4.92 -25.39
N GLY A 50 1.89 3.85 -24.75
CA GLY A 50 2.42 2.48 -24.89
C GLY A 50 3.84 2.31 -24.32
N ARG A 51 4.29 3.18 -23.41
CA ARG A 51 5.61 3.10 -22.79
C ARG A 51 5.65 1.96 -21.76
N SER A 52 6.65 1.09 -21.88
CA SER A 52 6.87 0.01 -20.92
C SER A 52 7.70 0.52 -19.74
N GLY A 53 7.26 0.14 -18.53
CA GLY A 53 8.07 0.31 -17.31
C GLY A 53 9.06 -0.84 -17.08
N ILE A 54 9.06 -1.88 -17.94
CA ILE A 54 9.94 -3.03 -17.83
C ILE A 54 11.26 -2.74 -18.53
N ALA A 55 12.36 -3.01 -17.85
CA ALA A 55 13.70 -2.88 -18.42
C ALA A 55 14.69 -3.81 -17.67
N ASN A 56 15.95 -3.81 -18.07
CA ASN A 56 16.98 -4.59 -17.38
C ASN A 56 17.07 -4.18 -15.89
N ILE A 57 17.25 -5.16 -15.04
CA ILE A 57 17.42 -4.97 -13.59
C ILE A 57 18.71 -4.17 -13.36
N THR A 58 18.64 -3.15 -12.51
CA THR A 58 19.77 -2.28 -12.16
C THR A 58 20.08 -2.26 -10.67
N LYS A 59 19.20 -2.76 -9.83
CA LYS A 59 19.35 -2.74 -8.36
C LYS A 59 20.35 -3.77 -7.82
N PHE A 60 20.63 -4.82 -8.60
CA PHE A 60 21.60 -5.85 -8.25
C PHE A 60 22.13 -6.53 -9.53
N ASP A 61 23.22 -7.30 -9.41
CA ASP A 61 23.74 -8.09 -10.52
C ASP A 61 22.84 -9.29 -10.82
N ALA A 62 22.08 -9.20 -11.91
CA ALA A 62 21.17 -10.24 -12.37
C ALA A 62 21.80 -11.22 -13.36
N SER A 63 23.13 -11.19 -13.61
CA SER A 63 23.79 -11.98 -14.63
C SER A 63 23.62 -13.49 -14.46
N ALA A 64 23.53 -13.97 -13.21
CA ALA A 64 23.34 -15.37 -12.87
C ALA A 64 21.88 -15.86 -12.99
N PHE A 65 20.91 -14.95 -13.22
CA PHE A 65 19.50 -15.30 -13.28
C PHE A 65 19.02 -15.51 -14.71
N ALA A 66 18.06 -16.40 -14.90
CA ALA A 66 17.42 -16.62 -16.20
C ALA A 66 16.58 -15.41 -16.64
N CYS A 67 15.91 -14.73 -15.71
CA CYS A 67 15.19 -13.48 -15.93
C CYS A 67 16.03 -12.30 -15.45
N ARG A 68 16.29 -11.33 -16.35
CA ARG A 68 17.16 -10.18 -16.09
C ARG A 68 16.47 -8.84 -16.28
N PHE A 69 15.15 -8.85 -16.37
CA PHE A 69 14.34 -7.65 -16.52
C PHE A 69 13.24 -7.61 -15.45
N ALA A 70 12.89 -6.41 -15.02
CA ALA A 70 11.85 -6.15 -14.04
C ALA A 70 11.26 -4.75 -14.22
N GLY A 71 10.13 -4.50 -13.54
CA GLY A 71 9.60 -3.17 -13.36
C GLY A 71 10.23 -2.52 -12.13
N GLU A 72 11.18 -1.63 -12.33
CA GLU A 72 11.78 -0.84 -11.26
C GLU A 72 11.24 0.58 -11.26
N VAL A 73 10.87 1.09 -10.08
CA VAL A 73 10.55 2.51 -9.89
C VAL A 73 11.82 3.33 -10.11
N ARG A 74 11.75 4.31 -11.01
CA ARG A 74 12.88 5.15 -11.42
C ARG A 74 12.57 6.62 -11.18
N GLY A 75 13.60 7.40 -10.86
CA GLY A 75 13.46 8.84 -10.66
C GLY A 75 12.60 9.23 -9.46
N PHE A 76 12.30 8.31 -8.55
CA PHE A 76 11.56 8.60 -7.34
C PHE A 76 12.46 9.38 -6.36
N ASN A 77 11.96 10.55 -5.95
CA ASN A 77 12.62 11.38 -4.96
C ASN A 77 11.83 11.32 -3.63
N VAL A 78 12.38 10.66 -2.64
CA VAL A 78 11.76 10.51 -1.32
C VAL A 78 11.63 11.84 -0.58
N GLU A 79 12.53 12.79 -0.83
CA GLU A 79 12.57 14.10 -0.13
C GLU A 79 11.40 15.02 -0.51
N GLU A 80 10.67 14.72 -1.58
CA GLU A 80 9.40 15.39 -1.92
C GLU A 80 8.26 15.03 -0.95
N TYR A 81 8.41 13.96 -0.19
CA TYR A 81 7.37 13.42 0.71
C TYR A 81 7.80 13.44 2.17
N PHE A 82 9.08 13.16 2.45
CA PHE A 82 9.62 13.05 3.82
C PHE A 82 10.96 13.73 3.96
N PRO A 83 11.26 14.26 5.16
CA PRO A 83 12.63 14.67 5.49
C PRO A 83 13.60 13.48 5.36
N ALA A 84 14.79 13.71 4.82
CA ALA A 84 15.81 12.69 4.62
C ALA A 84 16.16 11.91 5.91
N LYS A 85 16.05 12.56 7.08
CA LYS A 85 16.27 11.93 8.39
C LYS A 85 15.24 10.84 8.68
N GLU A 86 13.98 11.07 8.38
CA GLU A 86 12.88 10.10 8.59
C GLU A 86 12.95 8.98 7.57
N ALA A 87 13.19 9.30 6.31
CA ALA A 87 13.30 8.33 5.22
C ALA A 87 14.36 7.25 5.50
N ARG A 88 15.46 7.57 6.20
CA ARG A 88 16.52 6.61 6.55
C ARG A 88 16.08 5.49 7.48
N HIS A 89 14.97 5.67 8.19
CA HIS A 89 14.42 4.72 9.14
C HIS A 89 13.27 3.88 8.56
N MET A 90 13.05 3.99 7.25
CA MET A 90 11.98 3.31 6.53
C MET A 90 12.57 2.54 5.35
N ASP A 91 12.09 1.32 5.11
CA ASP A 91 12.42 0.61 3.88
C ASP A 91 11.65 1.21 2.69
N THR A 92 12.14 0.96 1.50
CA THR A 92 11.63 1.50 0.23
C THR A 92 10.14 1.25 0.01
N PHE A 93 9.61 0.11 0.47
CA PHE A 93 8.18 -0.18 0.32
C PHE A 93 7.30 0.81 1.10
N ILE A 94 7.78 1.27 2.28
CA ILE A 94 7.11 2.31 3.06
C ILE A 94 7.15 3.64 2.28
N HIS A 95 8.31 4.00 1.71
CA HIS A 95 8.42 5.23 0.91
C HIS A 95 7.39 5.26 -0.22
N TYR A 96 7.26 4.18 -0.98
CA TYR A 96 6.33 4.11 -2.10
C TYR A 96 4.87 4.12 -1.65
N GLY A 97 4.54 3.32 -0.63
CA GLY A 97 3.18 3.23 -0.12
C GLY A 97 2.70 4.56 0.46
N MET A 98 3.52 5.21 1.27
CA MET A 98 3.18 6.52 1.84
C MET A 98 3.14 7.62 0.78
N ALA A 99 4.10 7.67 -0.15
CA ALA A 99 4.07 8.66 -1.24
C ALA A 99 2.79 8.54 -2.08
N ALA A 100 2.38 7.33 -2.43
CA ALA A 100 1.11 7.10 -3.13
C ALA A 100 -0.10 7.50 -2.27
N SER A 101 -0.09 7.20 -0.97
CA SER A 101 -1.15 7.59 -0.04
C SER A 101 -1.26 9.13 0.09
N ILE A 102 -0.13 9.81 0.22
CA ILE A 102 -0.08 11.30 0.26
C ILE A 102 -0.63 11.90 -1.04
N GLN A 103 -0.29 11.33 -2.20
CA GLN A 103 -0.87 11.76 -3.48
C GLN A 103 -2.39 11.58 -3.49
N ALA A 104 -2.89 10.42 -3.06
CA ALA A 104 -4.33 10.13 -3.04
C ALA A 104 -5.09 11.06 -2.09
N VAL A 105 -4.55 11.35 -0.91
CA VAL A 105 -5.14 12.28 0.07
C VAL A 105 -5.17 13.71 -0.48
N ARG A 106 -4.11 14.15 -1.17
CA ARG A 106 -4.06 15.46 -1.84
C ARG A 106 -5.07 15.54 -2.98
N ASP A 107 -5.14 14.51 -3.81
CA ASP A 107 -6.08 14.44 -4.94
C ASP A 107 -7.54 14.43 -4.47
N ALA A 108 -7.83 13.80 -3.33
CA ALA A 108 -9.13 13.82 -2.67
C ALA A 108 -9.50 15.17 -2.03
N GLY A 109 -8.59 16.15 -2.01
CA GLY A 109 -8.81 17.45 -1.35
C GLY A 109 -8.81 17.38 0.19
N LEU A 110 -8.34 16.29 0.79
CA LEU A 110 -8.28 16.10 2.25
C LEU A 110 -7.02 16.70 2.90
N ALA A 111 -6.04 17.12 2.10
CA ALA A 111 -4.75 17.64 2.59
C ALA A 111 -4.68 19.17 2.65
N SER A 112 -5.78 19.88 2.47
CA SER A 112 -5.79 21.34 2.43
C SER A 112 -5.87 21.96 3.83
N GLY A 113 -4.78 21.89 4.58
CA GLY A 113 -4.50 22.79 5.70
C GLY A 113 -5.32 22.66 6.98
N ASP A 114 -6.55 22.26 6.89
CA ASP A 114 -7.40 22.03 8.05
C ASP A 114 -7.32 20.56 8.42
N ALA A 115 -6.72 20.27 9.58
CA ALA A 115 -6.80 18.95 10.17
C ALA A 115 -8.28 18.51 10.21
N LEU A 116 -8.54 17.24 9.89
CA LEU A 116 -9.87 16.67 10.07
C LEU A 116 -10.37 16.99 11.49
N SER A 117 -11.64 17.41 11.62
CA SER A 117 -12.23 17.51 12.95
C SER A 117 -12.21 16.13 13.63
N GLU A 118 -12.27 16.10 14.95
CA GLU A 118 -12.28 14.85 15.71
C GLU A 118 -13.36 13.88 15.22
N ASP A 119 -14.59 14.35 15.03
CA ASP A 119 -15.71 13.59 14.46
C ASP A 119 -15.42 13.04 13.05
N GLN A 120 -14.67 13.78 12.23
CA GLN A 120 -14.29 13.35 10.90
C GLN A 120 -13.19 12.30 10.97
N ALA A 121 -12.17 12.50 11.82
CA ALA A 121 -11.05 11.59 12.00
C ALA A 121 -11.51 10.23 12.52
N GLU A 122 -12.46 10.18 13.45
CA GLU A 122 -13.06 8.93 13.94
C GLU A 122 -13.75 8.09 12.83
N ARG A 123 -14.10 8.71 11.73
CA ARG A 123 -14.77 8.05 10.58
C ARG A 123 -13.82 7.71 9.44
N VAL A 124 -12.55 8.05 9.55
CA VAL A 124 -11.52 7.75 8.55
C VAL A 124 -10.69 6.56 9.00
N GLY A 125 -10.63 5.53 8.17
CA GLY A 125 -9.77 4.38 8.37
C GLY A 125 -8.63 4.37 7.37
N VAL A 126 -7.44 3.97 7.80
CA VAL A 126 -6.27 3.77 6.94
C VAL A 126 -5.97 2.29 6.81
N MET A 127 -5.88 1.80 5.58
CA MET A 127 -5.51 0.41 5.30
C MET A 127 -4.60 0.37 4.08
N VAL A 128 -3.34 0.04 4.28
CA VAL A 128 -2.36 -0.16 3.21
C VAL A 128 -1.72 -1.53 3.38
N GLY A 129 -1.75 -2.35 2.34
CA GLY A 129 -1.17 -3.69 2.32
C GLY A 129 0.19 -3.72 1.63
N SER A 130 1.03 -4.67 2.04
CA SER A 130 2.29 -5.00 1.37
C SER A 130 2.45 -6.52 1.31
N GLY A 131 3.00 -7.04 0.21
CA GLY A 131 3.17 -8.48 0.03
C GLY A 131 4.25 -9.07 0.93
N ILE A 132 5.40 -8.40 1.08
CA ILE A 132 6.57 -8.92 1.80
C ILE A 132 7.07 -7.94 2.86
N GLY A 133 6.86 -6.64 2.66
CA GLY A 133 7.44 -5.60 3.50
C GLY A 133 8.89 -5.29 3.14
N GLY A 134 9.71 -5.05 4.15
CA GLY A 134 11.09 -4.56 4.02
C GLY A 134 12.12 -5.64 3.70
N LEU A 135 11.98 -6.38 2.61
CA LEU A 135 12.93 -7.41 2.21
C LEU A 135 14.37 -6.88 2.06
N PRO A 136 14.62 -5.72 1.42
CA PRO A 136 15.95 -5.12 1.36
C PRO A 136 16.54 -4.82 2.74
N MET A 137 15.75 -4.32 3.68
CA MET A 137 16.17 -4.05 5.04
C MET A 137 16.52 -5.35 5.79
N ILE A 138 15.75 -6.41 5.59
CA ILE A 138 15.99 -7.73 6.18
C ILE A 138 17.32 -8.30 5.65
N GLU A 139 17.53 -8.24 4.34
CA GLU A 139 18.76 -8.71 3.69
C GLU A 139 20.00 -7.94 4.20
N ALA A 140 19.93 -6.61 4.18
CA ALA A 140 21.03 -5.75 4.65
C ALA A 140 21.34 -6.01 6.13
N THR A 141 20.31 -6.13 6.98
CA THR A 141 20.48 -6.40 8.41
C THR A 141 21.06 -7.79 8.65
N HIS A 142 20.63 -8.81 7.87
CA HIS A 142 21.19 -10.15 7.96
C HIS A 142 22.69 -10.17 7.62
N LYS A 143 23.09 -9.45 6.58
CA LYS A 143 24.49 -9.31 6.20
C LYS A 143 25.31 -8.64 7.30
N GLU A 144 24.86 -7.51 7.82
CA GLU A 144 25.52 -6.80 8.93
C GLU A 144 25.64 -7.71 10.19
N TYR A 145 24.58 -8.44 10.51
CA TYR A 145 24.58 -9.40 11.61
C TYR A 145 25.64 -10.51 11.42
N SER A 146 25.70 -11.09 10.23
CA SER A 146 26.62 -12.19 9.92
C SER A 146 28.08 -11.74 9.93
N GLU A 147 28.37 -10.52 9.47
CA GLU A 147 29.73 -9.98 9.39
C GLU A 147 30.21 -9.35 10.69
N ARG A 148 29.32 -8.71 11.47
CA ARG A 148 29.69 -7.83 12.58
C ARG A 148 29.00 -8.12 13.92
N GLY A 149 28.12 -9.13 13.93
CA GLY A 149 27.41 -9.59 15.10
C GLY A 149 26.20 -8.74 15.53
N PRO A 150 25.49 -9.18 16.61
CA PRO A 150 24.16 -8.66 16.96
C PRO A 150 24.13 -7.18 17.36
N ARG A 151 25.26 -6.61 17.80
CA ARG A 151 25.32 -5.19 18.19
C ARG A 151 25.15 -4.22 17.05
N ARG A 152 25.15 -4.69 15.80
CA ARG A 152 24.97 -3.88 14.58
C ARG A 152 23.53 -3.87 14.08
N ILE A 153 22.64 -4.66 14.66
CA ILE A 153 21.24 -4.62 14.31
C ILE A 153 20.66 -3.26 14.75
N SER A 154 20.08 -2.54 13.78
CA SER A 154 19.45 -1.25 14.05
C SER A 154 18.23 -1.39 14.96
N PRO A 155 18.00 -0.50 15.94
CA PRO A 155 16.76 -0.48 16.70
C PRO A 155 15.53 -0.17 15.82
N PHE A 156 15.74 0.39 14.63
CA PHE A 156 14.71 0.65 13.64
C PHE A 156 14.43 -0.55 12.71
N PHE A 157 15.14 -1.68 12.86
CA PHE A 157 14.98 -2.83 11.98
C PHE A 157 13.54 -3.32 11.90
N VAL A 158 12.89 -3.52 13.05
CA VAL A 158 11.51 -3.99 13.09
C VAL A 158 10.56 -2.95 12.48
N PRO A 159 10.48 -1.69 12.95
CA PRO A 159 9.56 -0.70 12.38
C PRO A 159 9.85 -0.38 10.91
N ALA A 160 11.09 -0.51 10.44
CA ALA A 160 11.43 -0.29 9.04
C ALA A 160 11.00 -1.44 8.11
N SER A 161 10.78 -2.65 8.63
CA SER A 161 10.55 -3.85 7.81
C SER A 161 9.14 -4.42 7.87
N ILE A 162 8.36 -4.14 8.93
CA ILE A 162 7.01 -4.72 9.06
C ILE A 162 5.97 -4.00 8.21
N ILE A 163 5.06 -4.79 7.62
CA ILE A 163 4.14 -4.33 6.58
C ILE A 163 3.11 -3.30 7.04
N ASN A 164 2.69 -3.36 8.30
CA ASN A 164 1.67 -2.45 8.85
C ASN A 164 2.17 -1.04 9.12
N MET A 165 3.48 -0.79 9.03
CA MET A 165 4.04 0.54 9.28
C MET A 165 3.67 1.56 8.20
N ILE A 166 3.30 1.13 6.99
CA ILE A 166 2.74 2.06 5.99
C ILE A 166 1.43 2.68 6.51
N SER A 167 0.60 1.88 7.18
CA SER A 167 -0.66 2.39 7.77
C SER A 167 -0.46 3.09 9.11
N GLY A 168 0.70 2.87 9.77
CA GLY A 168 1.02 3.43 11.08
C GLY A 168 1.70 4.80 11.02
N HIS A 169 2.23 5.19 9.86
CA HIS A 169 2.80 6.51 9.60
C HIS A 169 1.77 7.48 9.04
#